data_c18634921d01dfbc265764dccd2992cb
#
_entry.id   c18634921d01dfbc265764dccd2992cb
#
_cell.length_a   1.000
_cell.length_b   1.000
_cell.length_c   1.000
_cell.angle_alpha   90.00
_cell.angle_beta   90.00
_cell.angle_gamma   90.00
#
_symmetry.space_group_name_H-M   'P 1'
#
loop_
_entity.id
_entity.type
_entity.pdbx_description
1 polymer ?
#
loop_
_entity_poly.entity_id
_entity_poly.type
_entity_poly.pdbx_seq_one_letter_code
_entity_poly.pdbx_strand_id
1 'polypeptide(L)'
;ELKTDEDCANAEETIKWLRSVETKLKDVKDKAIEGTASINELFTGIDEMAEEARQIRLRLSRTVNAVKQEIRDEIQRRYEEKLKEYIASVNAELGWVQIPMPDVSIADGMKRRKTVETAERGAEEAYINAVEYIKAEKARVLYNIEIISNHTKGYEFLFSDKDKLALSTTELLPSIIEQRISSYELQKELEQAREAERTAREQAEQEVYDAPEQEHCTISDSPIEVNGDVSERPTDEEIIDALADYFFADRETVIEWIKQMEL
;
A
#
# COMPACT_ATOMS: atom_id res chain seq x y z
N GLU A 1 -8.30 25.24 -39.62
CA GLU A 1 -8.17 24.70 -38.24
C GLU A 1 -7.72 23.24 -38.31
N LEU A 2 -6.65 22.91 -37.60
CA LEU A 2 -6.16 21.52 -37.52
C LEU A 2 -6.97 20.79 -36.46
N LYS A 3 -7.81 19.83 -36.85
CA LYS A 3 -8.69 19.09 -35.91
C LYS A 3 -8.57 17.58 -36.07
N THR A 4 -8.09 17.10 -37.18
CA THR A 4 -8.01 15.66 -37.49
C THR A 4 -6.58 15.23 -37.79
N ASP A 5 -6.33 13.92 -37.77
CA ASP A 5 -5.05 13.32 -38.14
C ASP A 5 -4.74 13.58 -39.62
N GLU A 6 -5.78 13.64 -40.46
CA GLU A 6 -5.66 14.00 -41.88
C GLU A 6 -5.24 15.46 -42.06
N ASP A 7 -5.78 16.40 -41.28
CA ASP A 7 -5.36 17.80 -41.28
C ASP A 7 -3.87 17.93 -40.85
N CYS A 8 -3.45 17.17 -39.86
CA CYS A 8 -2.05 17.14 -39.42
C CYS A 8 -1.13 16.55 -40.50
N ALA A 9 -1.55 15.49 -41.19
CA ALA A 9 -0.78 14.89 -42.29
C ALA A 9 -0.60 15.86 -43.46
N ASN A 10 -1.67 16.55 -43.85
CA ASN A 10 -1.62 17.60 -44.91
C ASN A 10 -0.71 18.75 -44.49
N ALA A 11 -0.72 19.16 -43.22
CA ALA A 11 0.17 20.18 -42.71
C ALA A 11 1.65 19.72 -42.72
N GLU A 12 1.93 18.46 -42.43
CA GLU A 12 3.28 17.88 -42.53
C GLU A 12 3.79 17.82 -43.97
N GLU A 13 2.94 17.50 -44.95
CA GLU A 13 3.29 17.58 -46.34
C GLU A 13 3.61 19.02 -46.77
N THR A 14 2.82 19.98 -46.31
CA THR A 14 3.09 21.42 -46.54
C THR A 14 4.43 21.84 -45.95
N ILE A 15 4.79 21.38 -44.76
CA ILE A 15 6.11 21.62 -44.13
C ILE A 15 7.23 21.04 -44.98
N LYS A 16 7.08 19.82 -45.53
CA LYS A 16 8.07 19.19 -46.39
C LYS A 16 8.22 19.97 -47.69
N TRP A 17 7.12 20.39 -48.27
CA TRP A 17 7.11 21.21 -49.49
C TRP A 17 7.81 22.55 -49.25
N LEU A 18 7.52 23.27 -48.16
CA LEU A 18 8.18 24.53 -47.81
C LEU A 18 9.70 24.36 -47.64
N ARG A 19 10.17 23.26 -47.02
CA ARG A 19 11.63 22.95 -46.97
C ARG A 19 12.24 22.80 -48.36
N SER A 20 11.53 22.12 -49.26
CA SER A 20 11.97 21.99 -50.68
C SER A 20 12.05 23.33 -51.39
N VAL A 21 11.09 24.23 -51.12
CA VAL A 21 11.09 25.59 -51.67
C VAL A 21 12.27 26.40 -51.13
N GLU A 22 12.51 26.38 -49.79
CA GLU A 22 13.67 27.04 -49.17
C GLU A 22 14.98 26.59 -49.80
N THR A 23 15.18 25.29 -50.03
CA THR A 23 16.39 24.74 -50.66
C THR A 23 16.54 25.20 -52.11
N LYS A 24 15.45 25.13 -52.90
CA LYS A 24 15.48 25.55 -54.30
C LYS A 24 15.74 27.05 -54.45
N LEU A 25 15.15 27.88 -53.58
CA LEU A 25 15.42 29.33 -53.60
C LEU A 25 16.89 29.63 -53.29
N LYS A 26 17.51 28.90 -52.37
CA LYS A 26 18.93 29.01 -52.07
C LYS A 26 19.80 28.61 -53.28
N ASP A 27 19.48 27.47 -53.93
CA ASP A 27 20.21 26.98 -55.10
C ASP A 27 20.14 27.97 -56.29
N VAL A 28 18.97 28.57 -56.50
CA VAL A 28 18.77 29.60 -57.57
C VAL A 28 19.60 30.83 -57.24
N LYS A 29 19.61 31.28 -56.02
CA LYS A 29 20.46 32.42 -55.60
C LYS A 29 21.95 32.15 -55.85
N ASP A 30 22.46 31.00 -55.42
CA ASP A 30 23.87 30.63 -55.54
C ASP A 30 24.32 30.54 -57.03
N LYS A 31 23.45 30.05 -57.92
CA LYS A 31 23.68 29.98 -59.34
C LYS A 31 23.65 31.34 -60.02
N ALA A 32 22.92 32.31 -59.52
CA ALA A 32 22.76 33.63 -60.12
C ALA A 32 23.83 34.63 -59.68
N ILE A 33 24.65 34.36 -58.68
CA ILE A 33 25.72 35.21 -58.14
C ILE A 33 26.88 35.42 -59.23
N GLU A 34 26.95 34.56 -60.23
CA GLU A 34 28.00 34.64 -61.28
C GLU A 34 27.84 35.76 -62.29
N GLY A 35 26.81 36.60 -62.22
CA GLY A 35 26.63 37.68 -63.26
C GLY A 35 25.73 38.85 -62.83
N THR A 36 26.34 40.03 -62.61
CA THR A 36 25.88 41.42 -62.71
C THR A 36 24.95 42.03 -61.58
N ALA A 37 25.23 43.33 -61.27
CA ALA A 37 24.71 44.14 -60.16
C ALA A 37 23.19 44.44 -60.18
N SER A 38 22.46 44.26 -61.25
CA SER A 38 21.00 44.45 -61.36
C SER A 38 20.21 43.28 -60.73
N ILE A 39 20.90 42.26 -60.34
CA ILE A 39 20.34 41.02 -59.74
C ILE A 39 20.20 41.15 -58.20
N ASN A 40 20.85 42.14 -57.61
CA ASN A 40 20.81 42.27 -56.11
C ASN A 40 19.40 42.53 -55.55
N GLU A 41 18.56 43.30 -56.22
CA GLU A 41 17.15 43.49 -55.77
C GLU A 41 16.34 42.20 -55.89
N LEU A 42 16.58 41.42 -56.95
CA LEU A 42 15.93 40.10 -57.11
C LEU A 42 16.39 39.13 -56.01
N PHE A 43 17.67 39.13 -55.67
CA PHE A 43 18.21 38.32 -54.62
C PHE A 43 17.66 38.70 -53.24
N THR A 44 17.53 40.00 -52.93
CA THR A 44 16.90 40.46 -51.70
C THR A 44 15.44 39.95 -51.60
N GLY A 45 14.67 40.07 -52.70
CA GLY A 45 13.30 39.54 -52.72
C GLY A 45 13.22 38.01 -52.56
N ILE A 46 14.19 37.27 -53.16
CA ILE A 46 14.28 35.79 -52.93
C ILE A 46 14.64 35.47 -51.50
N ASP A 47 15.57 36.19 -50.86
CA ASP A 47 15.94 35.98 -49.46
C ASP A 47 14.77 36.30 -48.53
N GLU A 48 14.01 37.36 -48.78
CA GLU A 48 12.80 37.71 -48.02
C GLU A 48 11.73 36.60 -48.12
N MET A 49 11.46 36.11 -49.35
CA MET A 49 10.52 35.00 -49.55
C MET A 49 10.99 33.69 -48.88
N ALA A 50 12.29 33.38 -48.97
CA ALA A 50 12.86 32.21 -48.29
C ALA A 50 12.72 32.30 -46.77
N GLU A 51 12.96 33.48 -46.17
CA GLU A 51 12.77 33.69 -44.72
C GLU A 51 11.30 33.63 -44.34
N GLU A 52 10.39 34.19 -45.12
CA GLU A 52 8.95 34.08 -44.88
C GLU A 52 8.48 32.63 -44.93
N ALA A 53 8.90 31.88 -45.95
CA ALA A 53 8.61 30.44 -46.04
C ALA A 53 9.12 29.65 -44.81
N ARG A 54 10.35 30.00 -44.39
CA ARG A 54 10.93 29.43 -43.17
C ARG A 54 10.09 29.75 -41.92
N GLN A 55 9.68 31.00 -41.75
CA GLN A 55 8.85 31.41 -40.59
C GLN A 55 7.49 30.72 -40.60
N ILE A 56 6.85 30.61 -41.75
CA ILE A 56 5.58 29.88 -41.91
C ILE A 56 5.77 28.40 -41.51
N ARG A 57 6.81 27.75 -42.05
CA ARG A 57 7.14 26.36 -41.74
C ARG A 57 7.35 26.15 -40.26
N LEU A 58 8.11 27.01 -39.59
CA LEU A 58 8.40 26.91 -38.17
C LEU A 58 7.11 27.09 -37.33
N ARG A 59 6.26 28.07 -37.70
CA ARG A 59 4.97 28.31 -37.05
C ARG A 59 4.05 27.10 -37.22
N LEU A 60 3.91 26.60 -38.43
CA LEU A 60 3.06 25.46 -38.75
C LEU A 60 3.53 24.20 -37.97
N SER A 61 4.85 23.95 -37.96
CA SER A 61 5.42 22.82 -37.19
C SER A 61 5.09 22.90 -35.70
N ARG A 62 5.20 24.09 -35.10
CA ARG A 62 4.82 24.29 -33.68
C ARG A 62 3.32 24.03 -33.42
N THR A 63 2.48 24.57 -34.32
CA THR A 63 1.02 24.39 -34.23
C THR A 63 0.63 22.92 -34.36
N VAL A 64 1.18 22.19 -35.33
CA VAL A 64 0.93 20.74 -35.51
C VAL A 64 1.32 19.95 -34.26
N ASN A 65 2.50 20.22 -33.71
CA ASN A 65 2.94 19.53 -32.50
C ASN A 65 2.05 19.84 -31.27
N ALA A 66 1.63 21.11 -31.13
CA ALA A 66 0.74 21.52 -30.08
C ALA A 66 -0.63 20.81 -30.15
N VAL A 67 -1.23 20.82 -31.36
CA VAL A 67 -2.52 20.15 -31.60
C VAL A 67 -2.43 18.64 -31.39
N LYS A 68 -1.35 18.00 -31.85
CA LYS A 68 -1.13 16.56 -31.59
C LYS A 68 -1.02 16.26 -30.11
N GLN A 69 -0.35 17.12 -29.35
CA GLN A 69 -0.26 16.95 -27.90
C GLN A 69 -1.63 17.13 -27.24
N GLU A 70 -2.37 18.16 -27.61
CA GLU A 70 -3.71 18.41 -27.08
C GLU A 70 -4.68 17.25 -27.34
N ILE A 71 -4.66 16.68 -28.54
CA ILE A 71 -5.47 15.49 -28.86
C ILE A 71 -5.04 14.30 -27.99
N ARG A 72 -3.75 14.09 -27.75
CA ARG A 72 -3.25 13.02 -26.91
C ARG A 72 -3.69 13.18 -25.45
N ASP A 73 -3.59 14.41 -24.93
CA ASP A 73 -4.01 14.72 -23.56
C ASP A 73 -5.52 14.48 -23.39
N GLU A 74 -6.32 14.82 -24.42
CA GLU A 74 -7.76 14.54 -24.43
C GLU A 74 -8.07 13.05 -24.45
N ILE A 75 -7.37 12.26 -25.27
CA ILE A 75 -7.52 10.79 -25.30
C ILE A 75 -7.17 10.21 -23.93
N GLN A 76 -6.05 10.60 -23.34
CA GLN A 76 -5.62 10.14 -22.02
C GLN A 76 -6.70 10.44 -20.98
N ARG A 77 -7.15 11.70 -20.89
CA ARG A 77 -8.17 12.12 -19.93
C ARG A 77 -9.46 11.32 -20.09
N ARG A 78 -9.93 11.11 -21.32
CA ARG A 78 -11.15 10.36 -21.60
C ARG A 78 -11.08 8.90 -21.12
N TYR A 79 -9.95 8.22 -21.32
CA TYR A 79 -9.80 6.84 -20.86
C TYR A 79 -9.54 6.75 -19.34
N GLU A 80 -8.85 7.71 -18.75
CA GLU A 80 -8.70 7.80 -17.29
C GLU A 80 -10.05 8.05 -16.58
N GLU A 81 -10.90 8.90 -17.14
CA GLU A 81 -12.26 9.13 -16.63
C GLU A 81 -13.12 7.87 -16.73
N LYS A 82 -13.12 7.19 -17.88
CA LYS A 82 -13.80 5.90 -18.05
C LYS A 82 -13.33 4.84 -17.03
N LEU A 83 -12.04 4.80 -16.74
CA LEU A 83 -11.48 3.86 -15.76
C LEU A 83 -11.94 4.21 -14.34
N LYS A 84 -11.95 5.49 -13.98
CA LYS A 84 -12.48 5.98 -12.70
C LYS A 84 -13.96 5.66 -12.52
N GLU A 85 -14.76 5.88 -13.54
CA GLU A 85 -16.19 5.54 -13.52
C GLU A 85 -16.40 4.02 -13.36
N TYR A 86 -15.61 3.23 -14.08
CA TYR A 86 -15.70 1.78 -14.00
C TYR A 86 -15.35 1.25 -12.61
N ILE A 87 -14.23 1.69 -12.02
CA ILE A 87 -13.85 1.26 -10.68
C ILE A 87 -14.83 1.75 -9.61
N ALA A 88 -15.40 2.95 -9.78
CA ALA A 88 -16.42 3.45 -8.88
C ALA A 88 -17.70 2.58 -8.92
N SER A 89 -18.11 2.13 -10.11
CA SER A 89 -19.23 1.19 -10.24
C SER A 89 -18.96 -0.16 -9.59
N VAL A 90 -17.75 -0.69 -9.76
CA VAL A 90 -17.32 -1.95 -9.12
C VAL A 90 -17.30 -1.82 -7.59
N ASN A 91 -16.75 -0.71 -7.09
CA ASN A 91 -16.71 -0.46 -5.64
C ASN A 91 -18.09 -0.23 -5.03
N ALA A 92 -19.01 0.36 -5.78
CA ALA A 92 -20.41 0.49 -5.36
C ALA A 92 -21.10 -0.89 -5.24
N GLU A 93 -20.79 -1.83 -6.13
CA GLU A 93 -21.30 -3.21 -6.05
C GLU A 93 -20.69 -4.01 -4.88
N LEU A 94 -19.43 -3.77 -4.54
CA LEU A 94 -18.74 -4.43 -3.42
C LEU A 94 -19.18 -3.91 -2.06
N GLY A 95 -19.76 -2.70 -2.01
CA GLY A 95 -20.32 -2.07 -0.81
C GLY A 95 -19.26 -1.57 0.17
N TRP A 96 -18.89 -2.38 1.17
CA TRP A 96 -17.98 -1.95 2.24
C TRP A 96 -16.49 -2.15 1.92
N VAL A 97 -16.14 -2.85 0.83
CA VAL A 97 -14.76 -3.01 0.35
C VAL A 97 -14.53 -2.13 -0.86
N GLN A 98 -13.39 -1.48 -0.90
CA GLN A 98 -12.99 -0.66 -2.04
C GLN A 98 -11.68 -1.17 -2.63
N ILE A 99 -11.74 -1.61 -3.89
CA ILE A 99 -10.55 -1.96 -4.67
C ILE A 99 -9.82 -0.65 -5.02
N PRO A 100 -8.51 -0.57 -4.77
CA PRO A 100 -7.73 0.60 -5.15
C PRO A 100 -7.61 0.74 -6.67
N MET A 101 -7.36 1.96 -7.14
CA MET A 101 -7.06 2.19 -8.56
C MET A 101 -5.83 1.37 -8.96
N PRO A 102 -5.89 0.60 -10.07
CA PRO A 102 -4.74 -0.14 -10.56
C PRO A 102 -3.62 0.80 -11.00
N ASP A 103 -2.38 0.38 -10.79
CA ASP A 103 -1.19 1.11 -11.26
C ASP A 103 -0.98 0.85 -12.77
N VAL A 104 -1.93 1.32 -13.56
CA VAL A 104 -1.91 1.23 -15.02
C VAL A 104 -1.89 2.64 -15.60
N SER A 105 -0.83 2.96 -16.31
CA SER A 105 -0.67 4.24 -16.98
C SER A 105 -1.24 4.18 -18.40
N ILE A 106 -2.35 4.89 -18.64
CA ILE A 106 -2.90 5.10 -20.00
C ILE A 106 -1.86 5.80 -20.88
N ALA A 107 -1.12 6.77 -20.32
CA ALA A 107 -0.06 7.48 -21.03
C ALA A 107 1.04 6.54 -21.54
N ASP A 108 1.39 5.49 -20.80
CA ASP A 108 2.38 4.50 -21.20
C ASP A 108 1.91 3.67 -22.41
N GLY A 109 0.63 3.33 -22.47
CA GLY A 109 0.03 2.69 -23.64
C GLY A 109 0.16 3.54 -24.92
N MET A 110 0.19 4.86 -24.78
CA MET A 110 0.33 5.82 -25.88
C MET A 110 1.79 6.13 -26.23
N LYS A 111 2.77 5.73 -25.42
CA LYS A 111 4.20 6.00 -25.69
C LYS A 111 4.64 5.39 -27.02
N ARG A 112 5.53 6.13 -27.71
CA ARG A 112 6.13 5.73 -29.01
C ARG A 112 5.14 5.56 -30.16
N ARG A 113 3.86 5.86 -30.00
CA ARG A 113 2.87 5.82 -31.07
C ARG A 113 2.85 7.17 -31.79
N LYS A 114 3.04 7.16 -33.12
CA LYS A 114 3.29 8.39 -33.89
C LYS A 114 2.01 9.07 -34.36
N THR A 115 0.96 8.31 -34.64
CA THR A 115 -0.31 8.84 -35.13
C THR A 115 -1.33 8.90 -34.00
N VAL A 116 -2.34 9.74 -34.14
CA VAL A 116 -3.46 9.86 -33.19
C VAL A 116 -4.20 8.53 -33.10
N GLU A 117 -4.49 7.90 -34.21
CA GLU A 117 -5.17 6.59 -34.26
C GLU A 117 -4.41 5.49 -33.50
N THR A 118 -3.10 5.39 -33.70
CA THR A 118 -2.29 4.40 -32.99
C THR A 118 -2.16 4.74 -31.51
N ALA A 119 -2.14 6.02 -31.13
CA ALA A 119 -2.13 6.46 -29.75
C ALA A 119 -3.47 6.11 -29.05
N GLU A 120 -4.61 6.35 -29.70
CA GLU A 120 -5.92 5.99 -29.19
C GLU A 120 -6.05 4.48 -28.98
N ARG A 121 -5.65 3.66 -29.94
CA ARG A 121 -5.61 2.20 -29.80
C ARG A 121 -4.73 1.78 -28.61
N GLY A 122 -3.60 2.45 -28.40
CA GLY A 122 -2.73 2.16 -27.25
C GLY A 122 -3.35 2.53 -25.91
N ALA A 123 -4.12 3.61 -25.84
CA ALA A 123 -4.90 3.99 -24.67
C ALA A 123 -6.03 2.99 -24.39
N GLU A 124 -6.70 2.54 -25.46
CA GLU A 124 -7.77 1.53 -25.37
C GLU A 124 -7.23 0.18 -24.87
N GLU A 125 -6.10 -0.29 -25.42
CA GLU A 125 -5.44 -1.52 -24.96
C GLU A 125 -5.07 -1.43 -23.47
N ALA A 126 -4.51 -0.30 -23.02
CA ALA A 126 -4.19 -0.07 -21.60
C ALA A 126 -5.45 -0.05 -20.72
N TYR A 127 -6.53 0.58 -21.19
CA TYR A 127 -7.81 0.58 -20.50
C TYR A 127 -8.40 -0.83 -20.37
N ILE A 128 -8.42 -1.62 -21.45
CA ILE A 128 -8.91 -3.01 -21.43
C ILE A 128 -8.13 -3.85 -20.41
N ASN A 129 -6.79 -3.75 -20.42
CA ASN A 129 -5.95 -4.46 -19.46
C ASN A 129 -6.26 -4.05 -18.00
N ALA A 130 -6.48 -2.76 -17.76
CA ALA A 130 -6.87 -2.27 -16.44
C ALA A 130 -8.25 -2.81 -16.01
N VAL A 131 -9.22 -2.84 -16.92
CA VAL A 131 -10.56 -3.41 -16.66
C VAL A 131 -10.48 -4.91 -16.36
N GLU A 132 -9.67 -5.67 -17.10
CA GLU A 132 -9.46 -7.10 -16.84
C GLU A 132 -8.82 -7.34 -15.47
N TYR A 133 -7.82 -6.53 -15.10
CA TYR A 133 -7.25 -6.57 -13.77
C TYR A 133 -8.30 -6.30 -12.69
N ILE A 134 -9.10 -5.24 -12.83
CA ILE A 134 -10.17 -4.91 -11.86
C ILE A 134 -11.20 -6.04 -11.75
N LYS A 135 -11.58 -6.69 -12.87
CA LYS A 135 -12.48 -7.86 -12.85
C LYS A 135 -11.90 -9.03 -12.07
N ALA A 136 -10.63 -9.33 -12.27
CA ALA A 136 -9.95 -10.40 -11.53
C ALA A 136 -9.87 -10.08 -10.03
N GLU A 137 -9.53 -8.85 -9.69
CA GLU A 137 -9.51 -8.38 -8.29
C GLU A 137 -10.91 -8.42 -7.65
N LYS A 138 -11.95 -7.99 -8.38
CA LYS A 138 -13.34 -8.10 -7.91
C LYS A 138 -13.71 -9.55 -7.58
N ALA A 139 -13.39 -10.48 -8.47
CA ALA A 139 -13.67 -11.91 -8.24
C ALA A 139 -12.93 -12.43 -7.00
N ARG A 140 -11.67 -12.08 -6.83
CA ARG A 140 -10.86 -12.43 -5.65
C ARG A 140 -11.45 -11.85 -4.37
N VAL A 141 -11.82 -10.57 -4.38
CA VAL A 141 -12.42 -9.89 -3.23
C VAL A 141 -13.76 -10.51 -2.85
N LEU A 142 -14.63 -10.81 -3.81
CA LEU A 142 -15.90 -11.47 -3.56
C LEU A 142 -15.71 -12.84 -2.90
N TYR A 143 -14.76 -13.62 -3.38
CA TYR A 143 -14.40 -14.90 -2.77
C TYR A 143 -13.87 -14.75 -1.34
N ASN A 144 -13.02 -13.74 -1.10
CA ASN A 144 -12.54 -13.43 0.24
C ASN A 144 -13.68 -12.99 1.19
N ILE A 145 -14.64 -12.20 0.71
CA ILE A 145 -15.83 -11.80 1.47
C ILE A 145 -16.64 -13.03 1.88
N GLU A 146 -16.80 -14.00 0.99
CA GLU A 146 -17.49 -15.25 1.30
C GLU A 146 -16.74 -16.07 2.37
N ILE A 147 -15.42 -16.20 2.28
CA ILE A 147 -14.58 -16.85 3.29
C ILE A 147 -14.76 -16.14 4.65
N ILE A 148 -14.61 -14.81 4.69
CA ILE A 148 -14.77 -14.02 5.92
C ILE A 148 -16.16 -14.28 6.51
N SER A 149 -17.22 -14.13 5.71
CA SER A 149 -18.60 -14.31 6.16
C SER A 149 -18.87 -15.71 6.75
N ASN A 150 -18.25 -16.74 6.17
CA ASN A 150 -18.46 -18.10 6.62
C ASN A 150 -17.65 -18.48 7.87
N HIS A 151 -16.41 -17.97 7.99
CA HIS A 151 -15.50 -18.37 9.07
C HIS A 151 -15.53 -17.44 10.29
N THR A 152 -16.12 -16.24 10.17
CA THR A 152 -16.19 -15.30 11.30
C THR A 152 -17.54 -15.30 12.04
N LYS A 153 -18.43 -16.24 11.72
CA LYS A 153 -19.76 -16.34 12.38
C LYS A 153 -19.64 -16.46 13.89
N GLY A 154 -20.23 -15.51 14.61
CA GLY A 154 -20.17 -15.44 16.07
C GLY A 154 -18.93 -14.74 16.64
N TYR A 155 -17.99 -14.35 15.79
CA TYR A 155 -16.75 -13.67 16.15
C TYR A 155 -16.53 -12.37 15.33
N GLU A 156 -17.59 -11.82 14.74
CA GLU A 156 -17.51 -10.66 13.84
C GLU A 156 -16.85 -9.45 14.51
N PHE A 157 -16.96 -9.31 15.81
CA PHE A 157 -16.36 -8.24 16.59
C PHE A 157 -14.82 -8.27 16.61
N LEU A 158 -14.18 -9.42 16.32
CA LEU A 158 -12.72 -9.55 16.23
C LEU A 158 -12.16 -9.01 14.89
N PHE A 159 -13.04 -8.74 13.93
CA PHE A 159 -12.69 -8.42 12.55
C PHE A 159 -13.18 -7.02 12.15
N SER A 160 -12.82 -6.01 12.96
CA SER A 160 -13.11 -4.60 12.62
C SER A 160 -12.39 -4.13 11.34
N ASP A 161 -11.32 -4.83 10.95
CA ASP A 161 -10.50 -4.61 9.76
C ASP A 161 -10.85 -5.54 8.58
N LYS A 162 -12.10 -6.04 8.53
CA LYS A 162 -12.58 -6.96 7.48
C LYS A 162 -12.40 -6.43 6.07
N ASP A 163 -12.43 -5.11 5.88
CA ASP A 163 -12.16 -4.43 4.62
C ASP A 163 -10.72 -4.71 4.11
N LYS A 164 -9.74 -4.62 5.01
CA LYS A 164 -8.34 -4.92 4.69
C LYS A 164 -8.13 -6.42 4.47
N LEU A 165 -8.80 -7.25 5.26
CA LEU A 165 -8.74 -8.70 5.09
C LEU A 165 -9.32 -9.15 3.74
N ALA A 166 -10.42 -8.55 3.30
CA ALA A 166 -10.99 -8.85 1.99
C ALA A 166 -10.05 -8.52 0.82
N LEU A 167 -9.17 -7.53 0.99
CA LEU A 167 -8.15 -7.16 0.01
C LEU A 167 -6.85 -7.99 0.12
N SER A 168 -6.70 -8.82 1.15
CA SER A 168 -5.52 -9.63 1.37
C SER A 168 -5.43 -10.83 0.41
N THR A 169 -4.31 -11.53 0.46
CA THR A 169 -4.11 -12.75 -0.33
C THR A 169 -5.03 -13.86 0.19
N THR A 170 -5.80 -14.46 -0.69
CA THR A 170 -6.81 -15.48 -0.37
C THR A 170 -6.24 -16.68 0.39
N GLU A 171 -5.03 -17.12 0.04
CA GLU A 171 -4.38 -18.29 0.65
C GLU A 171 -4.09 -18.11 2.14
N LEU A 172 -3.80 -16.89 2.58
CA LEU A 172 -3.47 -16.57 3.97
C LEU A 172 -4.70 -16.29 4.84
N LEU A 173 -5.82 -15.97 4.21
CA LEU A 173 -7.01 -15.49 4.88
C LEU A 173 -7.60 -16.49 5.90
N PRO A 174 -7.79 -17.79 5.59
CA PRO A 174 -8.31 -18.75 6.55
C PRO A 174 -7.41 -18.87 7.79
N SER A 175 -6.09 -18.93 7.58
CA SER A 175 -5.12 -19.04 8.68
C SER A 175 -5.15 -17.82 9.61
N ILE A 176 -5.26 -16.62 9.05
CA ILE A 176 -5.36 -15.38 9.85
C ILE A 176 -6.65 -15.37 10.68
N ILE A 177 -7.76 -15.80 10.09
CA ILE A 177 -9.05 -15.87 10.79
C ILE A 177 -8.98 -16.88 11.92
N GLU A 178 -8.52 -18.09 11.66
CA GLU A 178 -8.39 -19.16 12.64
C GLU A 178 -7.46 -18.78 13.80
N GLN A 179 -6.32 -18.17 13.50
CA GLN A 179 -5.39 -17.70 14.53
C GLN A 179 -6.02 -16.65 15.45
N ARG A 180 -6.77 -15.69 14.92
CA ARG A 180 -7.44 -14.67 15.72
C ARG A 180 -8.52 -15.26 16.63
N ILE A 181 -9.32 -16.17 16.10
CA ILE A 181 -10.37 -16.84 16.87
C ILE A 181 -9.75 -17.69 17.99
N SER A 182 -8.78 -18.55 17.67
CA SER A 182 -8.09 -19.39 18.67
C SER A 182 -7.41 -18.56 19.74
N SER A 183 -6.79 -17.45 19.39
CA SER A 183 -6.16 -16.54 20.36
C SER A 183 -7.19 -15.93 21.31
N TYR A 184 -8.36 -15.54 20.80
CA TYR A 184 -9.45 -15.01 21.61
C TYR A 184 -10.06 -16.07 22.53
N GLU A 185 -10.29 -17.29 22.03
CA GLU A 185 -10.82 -18.39 22.83
C GLU A 185 -9.88 -18.75 23.98
N LEU A 186 -8.58 -18.84 23.70
CA LEU A 186 -7.57 -19.09 24.72
C LEU A 186 -7.53 -17.98 25.78
N GLN A 187 -7.62 -16.73 25.36
CA GLN A 187 -7.65 -15.59 26.29
C GLN A 187 -8.89 -15.64 27.18
N LYS A 188 -10.04 -15.98 26.62
CA LYS A 188 -11.30 -16.11 27.31
C LYS A 188 -11.26 -17.26 28.31
N GLU A 189 -10.72 -18.42 27.95
CA GLU A 189 -10.53 -19.56 28.87
C GLU A 189 -9.61 -19.18 30.03
N LEU A 190 -8.50 -18.48 29.75
CA LEU A 190 -7.58 -18.02 30.78
C LEU A 190 -8.25 -17.04 31.75
N GLU A 191 -9.08 -16.14 31.23
CA GLU A 191 -9.81 -15.17 32.06
C GLU A 191 -10.85 -15.85 32.93
N GLN A 192 -11.60 -16.83 32.40
CA GLN A 192 -12.54 -17.64 33.14
C GLN A 192 -11.85 -18.48 34.23
N ALA A 193 -10.69 -19.07 33.92
CA ALA A 193 -9.92 -19.82 34.93
C ALA A 193 -9.43 -18.90 36.06
N ARG A 194 -8.97 -17.70 35.77
CA ARG A 194 -8.59 -16.70 36.79
C ARG A 194 -9.76 -16.22 37.61
N GLU A 195 -10.92 -16.02 37.00
CA GLU A 195 -12.14 -15.67 37.76
C GLU A 195 -12.60 -16.81 38.68
N ALA A 196 -12.56 -18.05 38.18
CA ALA A 196 -12.90 -19.23 38.99
C ALA A 196 -11.93 -19.40 40.17
N GLU A 197 -10.62 -19.20 39.94
CA GLU A 197 -9.62 -19.24 41.01
C GLU A 197 -9.86 -18.13 42.05
N ARG A 198 -10.19 -16.90 41.58
CA ARG A 198 -10.51 -15.79 42.50
C ARG A 198 -11.75 -16.07 43.33
N THR A 199 -12.83 -16.55 42.69
CA THR A 199 -14.06 -16.88 43.42
C THR A 199 -13.87 -18.03 44.38
N ALA A 200 -13.10 -19.08 44.01
CA ALA A 200 -12.77 -20.17 44.91
C ALA A 200 -11.94 -19.70 46.10
N ARG A 201 -11.01 -18.79 45.91
CA ARG A 201 -10.23 -18.18 46.98
C ARG A 201 -11.08 -17.32 47.91
N GLU A 202 -11.95 -16.48 47.36
CA GLU A 202 -12.90 -15.66 48.14
C GLU A 202 -13.85 -16.52 48.97
N GLN A 203 -14.34 -17.67 48.41
CA GLN A 203 -15.17 -18.63 49.14
C GLN A 203 -14.41 -19.33 50.26
N ALA A 204 -13.16 -19.76 49.98
CA ALA A 204 -12.33 -20.38 51.02
C ALA A 204 -11.98 -19.41 52.16
N GLU A 205 -11.72 -18.13 51.86
CA GLU A 205 -11.50 -17.09 52.86
C GLU A 205 -12.80 -16.84 53.69
N GLN A 206 -13.97 -16.93 53.07
CA GLN A 206 -15.25 -16.75 53.74
C GLN A 206 -15.63 -17.96 54.62
N GLU A 207 -15.36 -19.20 54.17
CA GLU A 207 -15.54 -20.43 54.97
C GLU A 207 -14.63 -20.42 56.20
N VAL A 208 -13.43 -19.86 56.14
CA VAL A 208 -12.53 -19.70 57.30
C VAL A 208 -13.07 -18.66 58.28
N TYR A 209 -13.74 -17.62 57.77
CA TYR A 209 -14.33 -16.58 58.64
C TYR A 209 -15.65 -17.00 59.29
N ASP A 210 -16.46 -17.83 58.63
CA ASP A 210 -17.74 -18.33 59.08
C ASP A 210 -17.63 -19.66 59.87
N ALA A 211 -16.42 -20.23 60.04
CA ALA A 211 -16.21 -21.40 60.85
C ALA A 211 -16.56 -21.06 62.32
N PRO A 212 -17.51 -21.75 62.94
CA PRO A 212 -17.86 -21.49 64.34
C PRO A 212 -16.62 -21.64 65.24
N GLU A 213 -16.35 -20.61 66.06
CA GLU A 213 -15.31 -20.67 67.07
C GLU A 213 -15.47 -21.98 67.84
N GLN A 214 -14.67 -22.98 67.51
CA GLN A 214 -14.57 -24.18 68.34
C GLN A 214 -14.05 -23.76 69.72
N GLU A 215 -14.81 -24.08 70.67
CA GLU A 215 -14.61 -23.82 72.10
C GLU A 215 -13.13 -23.88 72.47
N HIS A 216 -12.71 -22.81 73.09
CA HIS A 216 -11.42 -22.61 73.72
C HIS A 216 -11.05 -23.85 74.56
N CYS A 217 -10.29 -24.74 73.97
CA CYS A 217 -9.63 -25.78 74.69
C CYS A 217 -8.62 -25.11 75.62
N THR A 218 -8.92 -25.05 76.87
CA THR A 218 -8.01 -24.57 77.90
C THR A 218 -6.73 -25.37 77.86
N ILE A 219 -5.74 -24.83 77.20
CA ILE A 219 -4.39 -25.33 77.24
C ILE A 219 -3.88 -25.05 78.63
N SER A 220 -3.71 -26.13 79.39
CA SER A 220 -3.03 -26.16 80.63
C SER A 220 -1.71 -25.42 80.57
N ASP A 221 -1.53 -24.43 81.43
CA ASP A 221 -0.33 -23.68 81.68
C ASP A 221 0.80 -24.63 82.10
N SER A 222 1.49 -25.21 81.19
CA SER A 222 2.80 -25.82 81.38
C SER A 222 3.80 -25.11 80.50
N PRO A 223 4.81 -24.50 81.06
CA PRO A 223 5.81 -23.81 80.18
C PRO A 223 6.54 -24.83 79.32
N ILE A 224 6.31 -24.75 78.02
CA ILE A 224 7.13 -25.44 77.05
C ILE A 224 8.48 -24.69 77.06
N GLU A 225 9.49 -25.33 77.63
CA GLU A 225 10.86 -24.89 77.47
C GLU A 225 11.20 -24.97 75.93
N VAL A 226 11.13 -23.84 75.23
CA VAL A 226 11.69 -23.69 73.86
C VAL A 226 13.20 -23.53 74.06
N ASN A 227 13.90 -24.65 74.13
CA ASN A 227 15.31 -24.69 73.94
C ASN A 227 15.59 -24.60 72.45
N GLY A 228 15.64 -23.40 71.95
CA GLY A 228 16.10 -23.03 70.57
C GLY A 228 16.53 -21.58 70.64
N ASP A 229 17.78 -21.34 70.63
CA ASP A 229 18.42 -20.03 70.57
C ASP A 229 18.06 -19.37 69.24
N VAL A 230 17.01 -18.49 69.25
CA VAL A 230 16.55 -17.72 68.10
C VAL A 230 17.23 -16.36 68.10
N SER A 231 18.55 -16.35 68.18
CA SER A 231 19.30 -15.07 68.18
C SER A 231 20.42 -15.00 67.17
N GLU A 232 20.59 -15.96 66.30
CA GLU A 232 21.55 -15.81 65.20
C GLU A 232 20.81 -15.65 63.87
N ARG A 233 21.01 -14.48 63.30
CA ARG A 233 20.62 -14.22 61.91
C ARG A 233 21.31 -15.28 61.02
N PRO A 234 20.56 -15.97 60.14
CA PRO A 234 21.19 -16.96 59.26
C PRO A 234 22.39 -16.35 58.52
N THR A 235 23.46 -17.09 58.43
CA THR A 235 24.65 -16.64 57.72
C THR A 235 24.38 -16.49 56.23
N ASP A 236 25.13 -15.64 55.58
CA ASP A 236 24.98 -15.43 54.15
C ASP A 236 25.14 -16.73 53.34
N GLU A 237 25.93 -17.68 53.87
CA GLU A 237 26.08 -19.02 53.26
C GLU A 237 24.83 -19.87 53.37
N GLU A 238 24.17 -19.87 54.52
CA GLU A 238 22.88 -20.58 54.75
C GLU A 238 21.76 -20.00 53.91
N ILE A 239 21.75 -18.68 53.68
CA ILE A 239 20.79 -18.04 52.81
C ILE A 239 21.04 -18.44 51.34
N ILE A 240 22.30 -18.47 50.90
CA ILE A 240 22.67 -18.89 49.52
C ILE A 240 22.28 -20.35 49.30
N ASP A 241 22.52 -21.23 50.26
CA ASP A 241 22.15 -22.64 50.16
C ASP A 241 20.65 -22.84 50.09
N ALA A 242 19.89 -22.16 50.94
CA ALA A 242 18.43 -22.19 50.89
C ALA A 242 17.85 -21.68 49.57
N LEU A 243 18.45 -20.65 48.97
CA LEU A 243 18.05 -20.12 47.65
C LEU A 243 18.45 -21.09 46.53
N ALA A 244 19.60 -21.72 46.63
CA ALA A 244 20.05 -22.69 45.63
C ALA A 244 19.13 -23.92 45.59
N ASP A 245 18.76 -24.44 46.78
CA ASP A 245 17.79 -25.53 46.89
C ASP A 245 16.39 -25.15 46.38
N TYR A 246 15.90 -23.96 46.75
CA TYR A 246 14.58 -23.49 46.33
C TYR A 246 14.45 -23.30 44.82
N PHE A 247 15.48 -22.78 44.17
CA PHE A 247 15.48 -22.52 42.73
C PHE A 247 16.12 -23.63 41.88
N PHE A 248 16.54 -24.74 42.50
CA PHE A 248 17.23 -25.84 41.85
C PHE A 248 18.47 -25.36 41.03
N ALA A 249 19.19 -24.36 41.53
CA ALA A 249 20.35 -23.74 40.92
C ALA A 249 21.62 -24.09 41.72
N ASP A 250 22.79 -23.99 41.08
CA ASP A 250 24.05 -24.11 41.82
C ASP A 250 24.34 -22.79 42.56
N ARG A 251 25.20 -22.91 43.63
CA ARG A 251 25.58 -21.79 44.50
C ARG A 251 26.22 -20.62 43.72
N GLU A 252 26.98 -20.91 42.70
CA GLU A 252 27.70 -19.89 41.89
C GLU A 252 26.70 -19.04 41.12
N THR A 253 25.65 -19.67 40.55
CA THR A 253 24.54 -19.00 39.86
C THR A 253 23.76 -18.09 40.79
N VAL A 254 23.44 -18.54 42.01
CA VAL A 254 22.75 -17.73 43.02
C VAL A 254 23.54 -16.51 43.45
N ILE A 255 24.88 -16.67 43.65
CA ILE A 255 25.78 -15.56 43.94
C ILE A 255 25.83 -14.54 42.81
N GLU A 256 25.79 -15.00 41.57
CA GLU A 256 25.79 -14.12 40.41
C GLU A 256 24.49 -13.33 40.30
N TRP A 257 23.35 -13.93 40.58
CA TRP A 257 22.05 -13.24 40.67
C TRP A 257 22.04 -12.16 41.74
N ILE A 258 22.54 -12.49 42.96
CA ILE A 258 22.60 -11.51 44.05
C ILE A 258 23.48 -10.32 43.67
N LYS A 259 24.64 -10.54 43.02
CA LYS A 259 25.49 -9.46 42.55
C LYS A 259 24.87 -8.59 41.46
N GLN A 260 23.97 -9.15 40.65
CA GLN A 260 23.22 -8.39 39.64
C GLN A 260 22.06 -7.57 40.24
N MET A 261 21.59 -7.90 41.42
CA MET A 261 20.52 -7.15 42.12
C MET A 261 21.05 -5.95 42.93
N GLU A 262 22.37 -5.87 43.20
CA GLU A 262 23.00 -4.76 43.91
C GLU A 262 23.46 -3.60 42.99
N LEU A 263 23.16 -3.68 41.70
CA LEU A 263 23.39 -2.63 40.70
C LEU A 263 22.08 -2.00 40.28
#